data_19822cdc2c691774ec68f813fa4f4837
#
_entry.id   19822cdc2c691774ec68f813fa4f4837
#
_cell.length_a   1.000
_cell.length_b   1.000
_cell.length_c   1.000
_cell.angle_alpha   90.00
_cell.angle_beta   90.00
_cell.angle_gamma   90.00
#
_symmetry.space_group_name_H-M   'P 1'
#
loop_
_entity.id
_entity.type
_entity.pdbx_description
1 polymer ?
#
loop_
_entity_poly.entity_id
_entity_poly.type
_entity_poly.pdbx_seq_one_letter_code
_entity_poly.pdbx_strand_id
1 'polypeptide(L)'
;MTTTACESCGMPIESGRYCDHCTDETGVLQSFDERFERMTAWQARRNPGASRQEIEQQTLAYMATMPAWQDHPRVTASRPAGES
;
A
#
# COMPACT_ATOMS: atom_id res chain seq x y z
N MET A 1 1.15 22.14 14.30
CA MET A 1 0.13 21.16 13.94
C MET A 1 0.77 19.91 13.38
N THR A 2 0.33 18.78 13.87
CA THR A 2 0.90 17.52 13.46
C THR A 2 0.09 16.93 12.32
N THR A 3 0.78 16.57 11.24
CA THR A 3 0.17 15.82 10.16
C THR A 3 0.27 14.34 10.47
N THR A 4 -0.80 13.61 10.17
CA THR A 4 -0.83 12.17 10.34
C THR A 4 -0.55 11.52 8.97
N ALA A 5 0.09 10.38 8.97
CA ALA A 5 0.31 9.64 7.73
C ALA A 5 -0.86 8.68 7.48
N CYS A 6 -1.29 8.59 6.23
CA CYS A 6 -2.31 7.62 5.84
C CYS A 6 -1.82 6.21 6.17
N GLU A 7 -2.63 5.43 6.85
CA GLU A 7 -2.23 4.08 7.27
C GLU A 7 -2.17 3.09 6.10
N SER A 8 -2.71 3.48 4.96
CA SER A 8 -2.71 2.62 3.77
C SER A 8 -1.57 2.93 2.81
N CYS A 9 -1.29 4.22 2.54
CA CYS A 9 -0.29 4.59 1.55
C CYS A 9 0.83 5.48 2.09
N GLY A 10 0.71 5.98 3.32
CA GLY A 10 1.75 6.80 3.94
C GLY A 10 1.74 8.26 3.57
N MET A 11 0.77 8.73 2.78
CA MET A 11 0.68 10.13 2.44
C MET A 11 0.26 10.98 3.63
N PRO A 12 0.77 12.20 3.75
CA PRO A 12 0.35 13.07 4.86
C PRO A 12 -1.12 13.47 4.72
N ILE A 13 -1.84 13.39 5.83
CA ILE A 13 -3.25 13.77 5.90
C ILE A 13 -3.47 14.62 7.14
N GLU A 14 -4.49 15.46 7.08
CA GLU A 14 -4.79 16.36 8.20
C GLU A 14 -5.59 15.69 9.30
N SER A 15 -6.41 14.71 8.93
CA SER A 15 -7.25 14.02 9.89
C SER A 15 -7.64 12.65 9.37
N GLY A 16 -8.09 11.78 10.27
CA GLY A 16 -8.52 10.46 9.91
C GLY A 16 -7.35 9.49 9.79
N ARG A 17 -7.63 8.30 9.28
CA ARG A 17 -6.66 7.23 9.14
C ARG A 17 -6.17 7.05 7.72
N TYR A 18 -6.98 7.42 6.74
CA TYR A 18 -6.73 7.14 5.32
C TYR A 18 -6.95 8.40 4.50
N CYS A 19 -6.19 8.54 3.43
CA CYS A 19 -6.37 9.65 2.52
C CYS A 19 -7.54 9.37 1.56
N ASP A 20 -7.96 10.40 0.82
CA ASP A 20 -9.07 10.27 -0.11
C ASP A 20 -8.81 9.26 -1.23
N HIS A 21 -7.55 9.04 -1.55
CA HIS A 21 -7.17 8.08 -2.60
C HIS A 21 -7.30 6.63 -2.15
N CYS A 22 -7.32 6.40 -0.84
CA CYS A 22 -7.38 5.05 -0.30
C CYS A 22 -8.77 4.64 0.13
N THR A 23 -9.73 5.56 0.09
CA THR A 23 -11.12 5.30 0.50
C THR A 23 -12.05 5.48 -0.69
N ASP A 24 -13.21 4.84 -0.58
CA ASP A 24 -14.25 4.99 -1.59
C ASP A 24 -15.13 6.22 -1.28
N GLU A 25 -16.21 6.38 -2.05
CA GLU A 25 -17.12 7.53 -1.90
C GLU A 25 -17.74 7.63 -0.52
N THR A 26 -17.86 6.51 0.18
CA THR A 26 -18.46 6.49 1.51
C THR A 26 -17.45 6.65 2.63
N GLY A 27 -16.17 6.79 2.29
CA GLY A 27 -15.11 6.94 3.28
C GLY A 27 -14.59 5.63 3.84
N VAL A 28 -14.98 4.51 3.24
CA VAL A 28 -14.52 3.18 3.65
C VAL A 28 -13.24 2.84 2.90
N LEU A 29 -12.29 2.22 3.60
CA LEU A 29 -11.03 1.83 2.99
C LEU A 29 -11.29 0.86 1.81
N GLN A 30 -10.63 1.14 0.69
CA GLN A 30 -10.73 0.27 -0.48
C GLN A 30 -10.16 -1.11 -0.17
N SER A 31 -10.58 -2.11 -0.97
CA SER A 31 -10.08 -3.47 -0.80
C SER A 31 -8.59 -3.54 -1.07
N PHE A 32 -7.95 -4.59 -0.54
CA PHE A 32 -6.53 -4.82 -0.80
C PHE A 32 -6.25 -4.90 -2.30
N ASP A 33 -7.07 -5.65 -3.03
CA ASP A 33 -6.85 -5.85 -4.46
C ASP A 33 -6.89 -4.53 -5.22
N GLU A 34 -7.83 -3.66 -4.89
CA GLU A 34 -7.93 -2.35 -5.54
C GLU A 34 -6.72 -1.48 -5.21
N ARG A 35 -6.33 -1.43 -3.94
CA ARG A 35 -5.16 -0.65 -3.54
C ARG A 35 -3.88 -1.22 -4.13
N PHE A 36 -3.75 -2.53 -4.17
CA PHE A 36 -2.59 -3.18 -4.75
C PHE A 36 -2.43 -2.82 -6.22
N GLU A 37 -3.53 -2.87 -6.98
CA GLU A 37 -3.50 -2.52 -8.40
C GLU A 37 -3.07 -1.07 -8.61
N ARG A 38 -3.63 -0.16 -7.84
CA ARG A 38 -3.30 1.26 -7.96
C ARG A 38 -1.86 1.56 -7.56
N MET A 39 -1.41 0.96 -6.47
CA MET A 39 -0.05 1.16 -6.00
C MET A 39 0.96 0.51 -6.94
N THR A 40 0.62 -0.62 -7.54
CA THR A 40 1.46 -1.27 -8.54
C THR A 40 1.60 -0.38 -9.77
N ALA A 41 0.51 0.22 -10.22
CA ALA A 41 0.55 1.15 -11.36
C ALA A 41 1.43 2.36 -11.06
N TRP A 42 1.35 2.88 -9.84
CA TRP A 42 2.18 4.00 -9.42
C TRP A 42 3.67 3.63 -9.40
N GLN A 43 3.97 2.46 -8.86
CA GLN A 43 5.35 1.97 -8.84
C GLN A 43 5.89 1.75 -10.26
N ALA A 44 5.04 1.26 -11.16
CA ALA A 44 5.43 1.04 -12.55
C ALA A 44 5.83 2.35 -13.24
N ARG A 45 5.15 3.44 -12.94
CA ARG A 45 5.48 4.73 -13.50
C ARG A 45 6.84 5.23 -13.02
N ARG A 46 7.21 4.89 -11.80
CA ARG A 46 8.47 5.31 -11.20
C ARG A 46 9.64 4.42 -11.63
N ASN A 47 9.34 3.20 -12.06
CA ASN A 47 10.35 2.22 -12.43
C ASN A 47 10.03 1.61 -13.79
N PRO A 48 10.08 2.40 -14.88
CA PRO A 48 9.64 1.92 -16.19
C PRO A 48 10.45 0.76 -16.75
N GLY A 49 11.66 0.56 -16.24
CA GLY A 49 12.50 -0.56 -16.69
C GLY A 49 12.33 -1.84 -15.91
N ALA A 50 11.51 -1.84 -14.86
CA ALA A 50 11.33 -3.01 -14.02
C ALA A 50 10.24 -3.92 -14.58
N SER A 51 10.37 -5.23 -14.34
CA SER A 51 9.35 -6.19 -14.75
C SER A 51 8.13 -6.07 -13.85
N ARG A 52 6.99 -6.58 -14.32
CA ARG A 52 5.75 -6.58 -13.53
C ARG A 52 5.97 -7.30 -12.21
N GLN A 53 6.67 -8.42 -12.23
CA GLN A 53 6.93 -9.19 -11.02
C GLN A 53 7.75 -8.39 -10.00
N GLU A 54 8.78 -7.69 -10.46
CA GLU A 54 9.58 -6.85 -9.58
C GLU A 54 8.73 -5.72 -8.97
N ILE A 55 7.88 -5.11 -9.79
CA ILE A 55 7.02 -4.01 -9.33
C ILE A 55 6.02 -4.52 -8.30
N GLU A 56 5.44 -5.70 -8.52
CA GLU A 56 4.51 -6.26 -7.55
C GLU A 56 5.20 -6.59 -6.23
N GLN A 57 6.43 -7.09 -6.28
CA GLN A 57 7.18 -7.35 -5.07
C GLN A 57 7.51 -6.07 -4.31
N GLN A 58 7.88 -5.02 -5.02
CA GLN A 58 8.14 -3.72 -4.41
C GLN A 58 6.88 -3.16 -3.76
N THR A 59 5.74 -3.32 -4.43
CA THR A 59 4.47 -2.86 -3.91
C THR A 59 4.11 -3.60 -2.62
N LEU A 60 4.25 -4.92 -2.61
CA LEU A 60 3.96 -5.71 -1.42
C LEU A 60 4.91 -5.35 -0.26
N ALA A 61 6.18 -5.13 -0.56
CA ALA A 61 7.14 -4.73 0.46
C ALA A 61 6.78 -3.37 1.06
N TYR A 62 6.32 -2.45 0.22
CA TYR A 62 5.88 -1.14 0.70
C TYR A 62 4.63 -1.27 1.57
N MET A 63 3.66 -2.04 1.11
CA MET A 63 2.41 -2.24 1.87
C MET A 63 2.67 -2.95 3.20
N ALA A 64 3.71 -3.76 3.27
CA ALA A 64 4.08 -4.43 4.51
C ALA A 64 4.52 -3.44 5.60
N THR A 65 4.89 -2.22 5.23
CA THR A 65 5.25 -1.18 6.19
C THR A 65 4.05 -0.33 6.61
N MET A 66 2.91 -0.52 5.96
CA MET A 66 1.71 0.27 6.23
C MET A 66 0.83 -0.41 7.26
N PRO A 67 0.39 0.31 8.29
CA PRO A 67 -0.44 -0.30 9.35
C PRO A 67 -1.69 -1.02 8.85
N ALA A 68 -2.31 -0.50 7.76
CA ALA A 68 -3.53 -1.11 7.24
C ALA A 68 -3.30 -2.46 6.60
N TRP A 69 -2.08 -2.73 6.09
CA TRP A 69 -1.82 -3.89 5.26
C TRP A 69 -0.78 -4.85 5.82
N GLN A 70 -0.04 -4.45 6.84
CA GLN A 70 1.11 -5.24 7.32
C GLN A 70 0.72 -6.65 7.75
N ASP A 71 -0.51 -6.86 8.20
CA ASP A 71 -0.98 -8.17 8.64
C ASP A 71 -1.90 -8.85 7.62
N HIS A 72 -2.04 -8.26 6.43
CA HIS A 72 -2.90 -8.85 5.41
C HIS A 72 -2.29 -10.15 4.90
N PRO A 73 -3.12 -11.20 4.68
CA PRO A 73 -2.59 -12.52 4.27
C PRO A 73 -1.72 -12.47 3.02
N ARG A 74 -2.07 -11.65 2.03
CA ARG A 74 -1.26 -11.57 0.81
C ARG A 74 0.09 -10.94 1.06
N VAL A 75 0.15 -9.98 1.98
CA VAL A 75 1.42 -9.35 2.35
C VAL A 75 2.29 -10.31 3.15
N THR A 76 1.70 -10.97 4.14
CA THR A 76 2.45 -11.90 4.98
C THR A 76 2.92 -13.11 4.19
N ALA A 77 2.12 -13.57 3.22
CA ALA A 77 2.48 -14.71 2.37
C ALA A 77 3.65 -14.40 1.44
N SER A 78 3.90 -13.13 1.14
CA SER A 78 5.01 -12.75 0.25
C SER A 78 6.34 -12.64 0.96
N ARG A 79 6.36 -12.70 2.28
CA ARG A 79 7.61 -12.60 3.04
C ARG A 79 8.41 -13.88 2.91
N PRO A 80 9.73 -13.77 2.73
CA PRO A 80 10.56 -14.96 2.69
C PRO A 80 10.51 -15.76 3.99
N ALA A 81 10.58 -17.07 3.89
CA ALA A 81 10.61 -17.92 5.07
C ALA A 81 11.84 -17.60 5.92
N GLY A 82 11.64 -17.54 7.22
CA GLY A 82 12.73 -17.25 8.13
C GLY A 82 12.92 -15.77 8.44
N GLU A 83 12.22 -14.91 7.76
CA GLU A 83 12.26 -13.48 8.05
C GLU A 83 11.22 -13.16 9.12
N SER A 84 11.64 -12.46 10.13
CA SER A 84 10.75 -12.13 11.24
C SER A 84 10.81 -10.67 11.62
#